data_291040fe021c70ca4ff208313c02c5f3
#
_entry.id   291040fe021c70ca4ff208313c02c5f3
#
_cell.length_a   1.000
_cell.length_b   1.000
_cell.length_c   1.000
_cell.angle_alpha   90.00
_cell.angle_beta   90.00
_cell.angle_gamma   90.00
#
_symmetry.space_group_name_H-M   'P 1'
#
loop_
_entity.id
_entity.type
_entity.pdbx_description
1 polymer ?
#
loop_
_entity_poly.entity_id
_entity_poly.type
_entity_poly.pdbx_seq_one_letter_code
_entity_poly.pdbx_strand_id
1 'polypeptide(L)'
;RRQRQMCIRDRIVTAVHSAKAGHPGGSLSAADIFTYLYFEEMNIDPKEPKKADRDRFVLSKGHTAPGLYSTLAHRGYFPVEDLKTLRHTGSYLQGHPDMKHIPGVDMSSGSLGQGISAAVGMALAAKLSNEDYRVYTLLGDGEIQEGQVWEASMLAGSRKLDNLVVIVDNNNLQIDGAIDEVNSPYPIDKKFEAFNFHVITINGNDMDEIAAALKEARETKGMPTAIIAKTTKGKGVSFMENAVGWHGKAPNDEEYKIAMEDLEKAGEALCQK
;
A
#
# COMPACT_ATOMS: atom_id res chain seq x y z
N ARG A 1 -8.21 -15.64 2.11
CA ARG A 1 -7.32 -14.49 2.42
C ARG A 1 -5.86 -14.85 2.16
N ARG A 2 -5.29 -15.81 2.91
CA ARG A 2 -3.86 -16.20 2.82
C ARG A 2 -3.46 -16.67 1.41
N GLN A 3 -4.33 -17.34 0.67
CA GLN A 3 -4.05 -17.76 -0.70
C GLN A 3 -4.05 -16.59 -1.70
N ARG A 4 -4.91 -15.59 -1.52
CA ARG A 4 -4.98 -14.40 -2.39
C ARG A 4 -3.74 -13.54 -2.34
N GLN A 5 -3.13 -13.38 -1.14
CA GLN A 5 -1.88 -12.61 -1.01
C GLN A 5 -0.75 -13.23 -1.85
N MET A 6 -0.71 -14.55 -1.97
CA MET A 6 0.28 -15.23 -2.82
C MET A 6 0.05 -14.96 -4.30
N CYS A 7 -1.22 -15.03 -4.76
CA CYS A 7 -1.57 -14.66 -6.13
C CYS A 7 -1.21 -13.20 -6.46
N ILE A 8 -1.38 -12.27 -5.49
CA ILE A 8 -0.98 -10.87 -5.66
C ILE A 8 0.54 -10.77 -5.80
N ARG A 9 1.32 -11.46 -4.94
CA ARG A 9 2.79 -11.48 -5.03
C ARG A 9 3.30 -12.04 -6.35
N ASP A 10 2.72 -13.15 -6.82
CA ASP A 10 3.06 -13.73 -8.14
C ASP A 10 2.92 -12.69 -9.25
N ARG A 11 1.84 -11.91 -9.21
CA ARG A 11 1.55 -10.89 -10.23
C ARG A 11 2.42 -9.66 -10.09
N ILE A 12 2.80 -9.27 -8.87
CA ILE A 12 3.80 -8.21 -8.65
C ILE A 12 5.12 -8.58 -9.34
N VAL A 13 5.63 -9.78 -9.07
CA VAL A 13 6.89 -10.25 -9.66
C VAL A 13 6.77 -10.39 -11.18
N THR A 14 5.68 -10.97 -11.68
CA THR A 14 5.42 -11.12 -13.12
C THR A 14 5.35 -9.78 -13.84
N ALA A 15 4.62 -8.80 -13.28
CA ALA A 15 4.47 -7.48 -13.90
C ALA A 15 5.81 -6.73 -13.98
N VAL A 16 6.58 -6.73 -12.88
CA VAL A 16 7.88 -6.06 -12.82
C VAL A 16 8.91 -6.75 -13.73
N HIS A 17 8.89 -8.08 -13.79
CA HIS A 17 9.74 -8.86 -14.70
C HIS A 17 9.41 -8.56 -16.17
N SER A 18 8.13 -8.56 -16.54
CA SER A 18 7.69 -8.23 -17.91
C SER A 18 8.08 -6.81 -18.32
N ALA A 19 7.93 -5.86 -17.42
CA ALA A 19 8.29 -4.46 -17.64
C ALA A 19 9.81 -4.21 -17.69
N LYS A 20 10.62 -5.15 -17.18
CA LYS A 20 12.06 -4.98 -16.93
C LYS A 20 12.40 -3.71 -16.12
N ALA A 21 11.43 -3.22 -15.39
CA ALA A 21 11.50 -2.03 -14.56
C ALA A 21 10.37 -2.03 -13.51
N GLY A 22 10.61 -1.46 -12.35
CA GLY A 22 9.58 -1.30 -11.30
C GLY A 22 10.14 -1.51 -9.90
N HIS A 23 9.24 -1.49 -8.92
CA HIS A 23 9.59 -1.49 -7.49
C HIS A 23 8.99 -2.73 -6.80
N PRO A 24 9.64 -3.92 -6.91
CA PRO A 24 9.11 -5.15 -6.32
C PRO A 24 9.17 -5.14 -4.80
N GLY A 25 10.26 -4.65 -4.19
CA GLY A 25 10.48 -4.74 -2.75
C GLY A 25 9.37 -4.13 -1.92
N GLY A 26 9.02 -2.87 -2.16
CA GLY A 26 7.95 -2.17 -1.45
C GLY A 26 6.54 -2.62 -1.85
N SER A 27 6.36 -3.21 -3.06
CA SER A 27 5.10 -3.80 -3.48
C SER A 27 4.83 -5.12 -2.74
N LEU A 28 5.87 -5.96 -2.57
CA LEU A 28 5.80 -7.22 -1.86
C LEU A 28 5.63 -7.03 -0.34
N SER A 29 6.27 -6.01 0.26
CA SER A 29 6.09 -5.72 1.69
C SER A 29 4.65 -5.40 2.04
N ALA A 30 3.96 -4.65 1.18
CA ALA A 30 2.59 -4.19 1.40
C ALA A 30 1.50 -5.14 0.88
N ALA A 31 1.85 -6.28 0.29
CA ALA A 31 0.87 -7.17 -0.36
C ALA A 31 -0.23 -7.68 0.59
N ASP A 32 0.09 -7.91 1.87
CA ASP A 32 -0.88 -8.35 2.87
C ASP A 32 -1.86 -7.23 3.21
N ILE A 33 -1.36 -6.01 3.35
CA ILE A 33 -2.16 -4.81 3.60
C ILE A 33 -3.12 -4.56 2.43
N PHE A 34 -2.63 -4.57 1.19
CA PHE A 34 -3.47 -4.47 -0.01
C PHE A 34 -4.54 -5.56 -0.05
N THR A 35 -4.15 -6.81 0.23
CA THR A 35 -5.08 -7.93 0.22
C THR A 35 -6.21 -7.71 1.22
N TYR A 36 -5.89 -7.34 2.45
CA TYR A 36 -6.92 -7.16 3.47
C TYR A 36 -7.84 -5.98 3.14
N LEU A 37 -7.28 -4.83 2.76
CA LEU A 37 -8.05 -3.64 2.40
C LEU A 37 -9.07 -3.93 1.29
N TYR A 38 -8.64 -4.50 0.17
CA TYR A 38 -9.48 -4.65 -1.03
C TYR A 38 -10.42 -5.84 -1.00
N PHE A 39 -10.16 -6.86 -0.17
CA PHE A 39 -10.98 -8.07 -0.16
C PHE A 39 -11.83 -8.24 1.09
N GLU A 40 -11.53 -7.49 2.18
CA GLU A 40 -12.22 -7.66 3.46
C GLU A 40 -12.70 -6.35 4.08
N GLU A 41 -11.93 -5.26 3.97
CA GLU A 41 -12.16 -4.03 4.73
C GLU A 41 -13.02 -3.01 3.98
N MET A 42 -12.63 -2.67 2.75
CA MET A 42 -13.20 -1.52 2.04
C MET A 42 -14.57 -1.82 1.44
N ASN A 43 -15.50 -0.87 1.58
CA ASN A 43 -16.75 -0.87 0.83
C ASN A 43 -16.50 -0.43 -0.62
N ILE A 44 -16.24 -1.38 -1.49
CA ILE A 44 -15.94 -1.16 -2.92
C ILE A 44 -16.61 -2.22 -3.79
N ASP A 45 -17.02 -1.80 -5.00
CA ASP A 45 -17.50 -2.72 -6.03
C ASP A 45 -16.74 -2.46 -7.35
N PRO A 46 -16.00 -3.43 -7.88
CA PRO A 46 -15.28 -3.27 -9.14
C PRO A 46 -16.21 -3.09 -10.34
N LYS A 47 -17.48 -3.47 -10.24
CA LYS A 47 -18.50 -3.22 -11.29
C LYS A 47 -19.00 -1.80 -11.27
N GLU A 48 -18.91 -1.12 -10.13
CA GLU A 48 -19.30 0.28 -9.94
C GLU A 48 -18.12 1.11 -9.35
N PRO A 49 -16.99 1.22 -10.10
CA PRO A 49 -15.75 1.82 -9.57
C PRO A 49 -15.88 3.31 -9.22
N LYS A 50 -16.96 3.95 -9.63
CA LYS A 50 -17.26 5.38 -9.35
C LYS A 50 -18.42 5.57 -8.39
N LYS A 51 -18.91 4.52 -7.72
CA LYS A 51 -19.99 4.63 -6.74
C LYS A 51 -19.64 5.70 -5.69
N ALA A 52 -20.57 6.58 -5.36
CA ALA A 52 -20.31 7.77 -4.56
C ALA A 52 -19.98 7.43 -3.11
N ASP A 53 -20.67 6.45 -2.52
CA ASP A 53 -20.57 6.01 -1.13
C ASP A 53 -19.45 4.98 -0.86
N ARG A 54 -18.65 4.64 -1.89
CA ARG A 54 -17.51 3.71 -1.71
C ARG A 54 -16.40 4.34 -0.89
N ASP A 55 -15.62 3.51 -0.21
CA ASP A 55 -14.38 3.93 0.42
C ASP A 55 -13.33 4.36 -0.63
N ARG A 56 -12.34 5.11 -0.18
CA ARG A 56 -11.24 5.63 -1.01
C ARG A 56 -9.91 5.08 -0.54
N PHE A 57 -9.04 4.78 -1.50
CA PHE A 57 -7.66 4.38 -1.21
C PHE A 57 -6.66 5.24 -1.99
N VAL A 58 -5.72 5.85 -1.27
CA VAL A 58 -4.63 6.63 -1.87
C VAL A 58 -3.30 5.92 -1.63
N LEU A 59 -2.66 5.44 -2.69
CA LEU A 59 -1.31 4.91 -2.62
C LEU A 59 -0.31 6.08 -2.61
N SER A 60 0.04 6.60 -1.45
CA SER A 60 0.95 7.75 -1.31
C SER A 60 2.37 7.39 -1.78
N LYS A 61 2.90 6.21 -1.41
CA LYS A 61 4.12 5.65 -1.98
C LYS A 61 3.88 5.08 -3.39
N GLY A 62 3.59 5.97 -4.34
CA GLY A 62 3.11 5.61 -5.68
C GLY A 62 4.01 4.70 -6.50
N HIS A 63 5.31 4.63 -6.17
CA HIS A 63 6.26 3.72 -6.81
C HIS A 63 5.90 2.24 -6.61
N THR A 64 5.11 1.88 -5.60
CA THR A 64 4.62 0.52 -5.37
C THR A 64 3.32 0.20 -6.14
N ALA A 65 3.08 0.91 -7.24
CA ALA A 65 1.99 0.67 -8.17
C ALA A 65 1.83 -0.81 -8.60
N PRO A 66 2.89 -1.62 -8.82
CA PRO A 66 2.72 -3.04 -9.12
C PRO A 66 1.90 -3.80 -8.07
N GLY A 67 2.04 -3.46 -6.79
CA GLY A 67 1.23 -4.03 -5.70
C GLY A 67 -0.24 -3.66 -5.82
N LEU A 68 -0.52 -2.37 -6.00
CA LEU A 68 -1.89 -1.89 -6.18
C LEU A 68 -2.54 -2.48 -7.43
N TYR A 69 -1.85 -2.48 -8.58
CA TYR A 69 -2.41 -2.98 -9.84
C TYR A 69 -2.70 -4.49 -9.78
N SER A 70 -1.79 -5.27 -9.18
CA SER A 70 -2.02 -6.70 -8.97
C SER A 70 -3.27 -6.95 -8.11
N THR A 71 -3.47 -6.13 -7.10
CA THR A 71 -4.65 -6.20 -6.24
C THR A 71 -5.93 -5.81 -6.98
N LEU A 72 -5.92 -4.69 -7.72
CA LEU A 72 -7.06 -4.22 -8.52
C LEU A 72 -7.47 -5.24 -9.59
N ALA A 73 -6.50 -5.83 -10.30
CA ALA A 73 -6.76 -6.87 -11.29
C ALA A 73 -7.42 -8.10 -10.65
N HIS A 74 -6.89 -8.61 -9.54
CA HIS A 74 -7.48 -9.74 -8.82
C HIS A 74 -8.83 -9.41 -8.17
N ARG A 75 -9.08 -8.13 -7.86
CA ARG A 75 -10.38 -7.68 -7.39
C ARG A 75 -11.42 -7.59 -8.51
N GLY A 76 -10.98 -7.54 -9.77
CA GLY A 76 -11.84 -7.56 -10.95
C GLY A 76 -12.06 -6.18 -11.59
N TYR A 77 -11.21 -5.20 -11.33
CA TYR A 77 -11.28 -3.88 -11.98
C TYR A 77 -10.83 -3.91 -13.45
N PHE A 78 -9.91 -4.81 -13.79
CA PHE A 78 -9.40 -5.04 -15.15
C PHE A 78 -8.80 -6.45 -15.27
N PRO A 79 -8.54 -6.97 -16.48
CA PRO A 79 -8.00 -8.31 -16.68
C PRO A 79 -6.62 -8.48 -16.04
N VAL A 80 -6.40 -9.62 -15.37
CA VAL A 80 -5.11 -9.96 -14.74
C VAL A 80 -3.98 -10.01 -15.77
N GLU A 81 -4.25 -10.42 -17.01
CA GLU A 81 -3.25 -10.53 -18.07
C GLU A 81 -2.68 -9.17 -18.49
N ASP A 82 -3.42 -8.06 -18.28
CA ASP A 82 -2.95 -6.71 -18.60
C ASP A 82 -1.75 -6.31 -17.74
N LEU A 83 -1.54 -6.95 -16.58
CA LEU A 83 -0.38 -6.71 -15.71
C LEU A 83 0.96 -6.91 -16.44
N LYS A 84 1.00 -7.78 -17.46
CA LYS A 84 2.18 -7.99 -18.30
C LYS A 84 2.52 -6.78 -19.18
N THR A 85 1.60 -5.83 -19.31
CA THR A 85 1.82 -4.60 -20.09
C THR A 85 2.31 -3.42 -19.26
N LEU A 86 2.58 -3.66 -17.96
CA LEU A 86 3.10 -2.62 -17.05
C LEU A 86 4.25 -1.82 -17.71
N ARG A 87 4.13 -0.49 -17.74
CA ARG A 87 5.13 0.43 -18.31
C ARG A 87 5.45 0.25 -19.81
N HIS A 88 4.76 -0.63 -20.52
CA HIS A 88 4.94 -0.73 -21.97
C HIS A 88 4.33 0.48 -22.68
N THR A 89 4.92 0.87 -23.80
CA THR A 89 4.37 1.96 -24.62
C THR A 89 2.93 1.66 -25.04
N GLY A 90 2.03 2.59 -24.81
CA GLY A 90 0.61 2.44 -25.10
C GLY A 90 -0.22 1.71 -24.04
N SER A 91 0.41 1.15 -22.98
CA SER A 91 -0.32 0.59 -21.86
C SER A 91 -0.91 1.69 -20.96
N TYR A 92 -2.09 1.44 -20.43
CA TYR A 92 -2.68 2.31 -19.39
C TYR A 92 -2.05 2.08 -18.00
N LEU A 93 -1.37 0.94 -17.79
CA LEU A 93 -0.69 0.61 -16.54
C LEU A 93 0.67 1.33 -16.43
N GLN A 94 0.60 2.57 -15.98
CA GLN A 94 1.75 3.44 -15.82
C GLN A 94 2.65 3.03 -14.65
N GLY A 95 3.89 3.52 -14.60
CA GLY A 95 4.84 3.23 -13.53
C GLY A 95 4.42 3.74 -12.14
N HIS A 96 3.49 4.71 -12.11
CA HIS A 96 2.84 5.26 -10.93
C HIS A 96 1.33 5.31 -11.16
N PRO A 97 0.50 5.30 -10.10
CA PRO A 97 -0.95 5.32 -10.23
C PRO A 97 -1.46 6.53 -11.02
N ASP A 98 -2.36 6.27 -11.96
CA ASP A 98 -3.05 7.29 -12.75
C ASP A 98 -4.56 7.13 -12.63
N MET A 99 -5.22 8.04 -11.91
CA MET A 99 -6.65 8.01 -11.66
C MET A 99 -7.51 8.26 -12.90
N LYS A 100 -6.93 8.81 -13.98
CA LYS A 100 -7.66 9.12 -15.20
C LYS A 100 -7.84 7.91 -16.11
N HIS A 101 -6.88 6.99 -16.08
CA HIS A 101 -6.83 5.89 -17.04
C HIS A 101 -6.93 4.51 -16.40
N ILE A 102 -6.66 4.37 -15.09
CA ILE A 102 -6.65 3.05 -14.42
C ILE A 102 -7.89 2.88 -13.56
N PRO A 103 -8.79 1.93 -13.90
CA PRO A 103 -9.98 1.67 -13.08
C PRO A 103 -9.62 1.28 -11.65
N GLY A 104 -10.31 1.88 -10.67
CA GLY A 104 -10.08 1.61 -9.24
C GLY A 104 -8.96 2.40 -8.60
N VAL A 105 -8.24 3.24 -9.34
CA VAL A 105 -7.25 4.19 -8.79
C VAL A 105 -7.96 5.50 -8.42
N ASP A 106 -7.91 5.88 -7.16
CA ASP A 106 -8.60 7.06 -6.63
C ASP A 106 -7.80 8.35 -6.75
N MET A 107 -6.46 8.26 -6.78
CA MET A 107 -5.57 9.41 -6.88
C MET A 107 -4.31 9.08 -7.66
N SER A 108 -3.96 9.94 -8.60
CA SER A 108 -2.63 9.90 -9.23
C SER A 108 -1.57 10.30 -8.21
N SER A 109 -0.54 9.47 -8.05
CA SER A 109 0.52 9.67 -7.08
C SER A 109 1.89 9.33 -7.68
N GLY A 110 2.97 9.57 -6.92
CA GLY A 110 4.34 9.33 -7.37
C GLY A 110 5.35 10.30 -6.76
N SER A 111 4.95 11.56 -6.56
CA SER A 111 5.69 12.51 -5.74
C SER A 111 5.43 12.17 -4.27
N LEU A 112 6.49 11.70 -3.57
CA LEU A 112 6.38 11.24 -2.19
C LEU A 112 5.89 12.36 -1.27
N GLY A 113 5.10 11.99 -0.26
CA GLY A 113 4.50 12.92 0.69
C GLY A 113 3.23 13.63 0.21
N GLN A 114 2.89 13.60 -1.10
CA GLN A 114 1.73 14.31 -1.63
C GLN A 114 0.41 13.55 -1.47
N GLY A 115 0.45 12.21 -1.52
CA GLY A 115 -0.76 11.39 -1.48
C GLY A 115 -1.56 11.55 -0.19
N ILE A 116 -0.90 11.67 0.95
CA ILE A 116 -1.57 11.87 2.24
C ILE A 116 -2.39 13.16 2.26
N SER A 117 -1.91 14.25 1.62
CA SER A 117 -2.66 15.52 1.54
C SER A 117 -3.95 15.35 0.75
N ALA A 118 -3.91 14.59 -0.35
CA ALA A 118 -5.11 14.25 -1.10
C ALA A 118 -6.09 13.40 -0.27
N ALA A 119 -5.58 12.41 0.48
CA ALA A 119 -6.38 11.57 1.37
C ALA A 119 -7.07 12.41 2.48
N VAL A 120 -6.35 13.36 3.07
CA VAL A 120 -6.90 14.31 4.06
C VAL A 120 -8.01 15.14 3.43
N GLY A 121 -7.81 15.64 2.20
CA GLY A 121 -8.83 16.39 1.47
C GLY A 121 -10.09 15.54 1.21
N MET A 122 -9.95 14.27 0.80
CA MET A 122 -11.06 13.34 0.60
C MET A 122 -11.81 13.06 1.91
N ALA A 123 -11.09 12.82 3.00
CA ALA A 123 -11.70 12.58 4.32
C ALA A 123 -12.46 13.80 4.84
N LEU A 124 -11.91 15.00 4.63
CA LEU A 124 -12.57 16.26 4.96
C LEU A 124 -13.81 16.48 4.11
N ALA A 125 -13.75 16.18 2.80
CA ALA A 125 -14.90 16.27 1.91
C ALA A 125 -16.06 15.40 2.37
N ALA A 126 -15.80 14.12 2.77
CA ALA A 126 -16.84 13.25 3.33
C ALA A 126 -17.52 13.88 4.56
N LYS A 127 -16.74 14.44 5.49
CA LYS A 127 -17.28 15.11 6.69
C LYS A 127 -18.14 16.34 6.34
N LEU A 128 -17.70 17.16 5.37
CA LEU A 128 -18.43 18.33 4.92
C LEU A 128 -19.73 17.99 4.20
N SER A 129 -19.76 16.87 3.47
CA SER A 129 -20.94 16.41 2.72
C SER A 129 -21.85 15.48 3.54
N ASN A 130 -21.50 15.19 4.81
CA ASN A 130 -22.18 14.21 5.67
C ASN A 130 -22.25 12.81 5.02
N GLU A 131 -21.16 12.38 4.40
CA GLU A 131 -21.00 11.04 3.84
C GLU A 131 -20.18 10.15 4.77
N ASP A 132 -20.50 8.85 4.80
CA ASP A 132 -19.93 7.89 5.77
C ASP A 132 -18.70 7.13 5.23
N TYR A 133 -18.25 7.40 3.99
CA TYR A 133 -17.11 6.69 3.45
C TYR A 133 -15.81 6.98 4.21
N ARG A 134 -14.96 5.99 4.23
CA ARG A 134 -13.64 6.05 4.84
C ARG A 134 -12.56 6.25 3.79
N VAL A 135 -11.45 6.82 4.22
CA VAL A 135 -10.28 7.05 3.38
C VAL A 135 -9.07 6.35 3.99
N TYR A 136 -8.43 5.51 3.21
CA TYR A 136 -7.20 4.81 3.57
C TYR A 136 -6.06 5.35 2.73
N THR A 137 -4.89 5.52 3.32
CA THR A 137 -3.68 5.90 2.58
C THR A 137 -2.48 5.09 3.06
N LEU A 138 -1.64 4.66 2.11
CA LEU A 138 -0.45 3.87 2.39
C LEU A 138 0.81 4.66 2.05
N LEU A 139 1.62 4.90 3.07
CA LEU A 139 2.91 5.59 3.00
C LEU A 139 4.07 4.63 3.19
N GLY A 140 5.25 4.99 2.72
CA GLY A 140 6.50 4.34 3.10
C GLY A 140 7.16 5.03 4.27
N ASP A 141 7.98 4.30 5.02
CA ASP A 141 8.76 4.86 6.13
C ASP A 141 9.83 5.88 5.67
N GLY A 142 10.42 5.70 4.48
CA GLY A 142 11.25 6.73 3.85
C GLY A 142 10.44 7.94 3.37
N GLU A 143 9.21 7.72 2.92
CA GLU A 143 8.32 8.79 2.48
C GLU A 143 7.95 9.76 3.60
N ILE A 144 7.79 9.29 4.82
CA ILE A 144 7.43 10.16 5.95
C ILE A 144 8.56 11.11 6.39
N GLN A 145 9.72 11.06 5.76
CA GLN A 145 10.75 12.09 5.90
C GLN A 145 10.35 13.41 5.22
N GLU A 146 9.39 13.38 4.27
CA GLU A 146 8.86 14.55 3.62
C GLU A 146 8.04 15.42 4.60
N GLY A 147 8.33 16.73 4.63
CA GLY A 147 7.63 17.68 5.51
C GLY A 147 6.12 17.75 5.27
N GLN A 148 5.70 17.56 4.01
CA GLN A 148 4.30 17.54 3.59
C GLN A 148 3.46 16.50 4.34
N VAL A 149 4.04 15.36 4.73
CA VAL A 149 3.35 14.33 5.53
C VAL A 149 2.91 14.90 6.87
N TRP A 150 3.76 15.68 7.51
CA TRP A 150 3.49 16.27 8.84
C TRP A 150 2.54 17.48 8.76
N GLU A 151 2.61 18.26 7.69
CA GLU A 151 1.62 19.32 7.42
C GLU A 151 0.21 18.73 7.25
N ALA A 152 0.08 17.66 6.47
CA ALA A 152 -1.19 16.95 6.28
C ALA A 152 -1.68 16.31 7.59
N SER A 153 -0.77 15.70 8.37
CA SER A 153 -1.10 15.10 9.66
C SER A 153 -1.60 16.13 10.67
N MET A 154 -0.99 17.30 10.72
CA MET A 154 -1.44 18.41 11.58
C MET A 154 -2.88 18.80 11.25
N LEU A 155 -3.22 18.94 9.97
CA LEU A 155 -4.58 19.25 9.54
C LEU A 155 -5.56 18.13 9.91
N ALA A 156 -5.19 16.86 9.65
CA ALA A 156 -6.03 15.71 9.93
C ALA A 156 -6.40 15.62 11.43
N GLY A 157 -5.42 15.74 12.32
CA GLY A 157 -5.62 15.75 13.77
C GLY A 157 -6.45 16.95 14.24
N SER A 158 -6.13 18.15 13.74
CA SER A 158 -6.88 19.38 14.06
C SER A 158 -8.35 19.28 13.66
N ARG A 159 -8.66 18.64 12.54
CA ARG A 159 -10.03 18.44 12.02
C ARG A 159 -10.69 17.17 12.56
N LYS A 160 -10.00 16.40 13.40
CA LYS A 160 -10.52 15.16 14.02
C LYS A 160 -11.08 14.18 12.98
N LEU A 161 -10.34 13.95 11.90
CA LEU A 161 -10.80 13.12 10.77
C LEU A 161 -10.80 11.63 11.11
N ASP A 162 -11.77 11.18 11.89
CA ASP A 162 -11.91 9.78 12.34
C ASP A 162 -12.33 8.80 11.23
N ASN A 163 -12.56 9.32 10.03
CA ASN A 163 -12.76 8.54 8.80
C ASN A 163 -11.46 8.40 7.98
N LEU A 164 -10.31 8.88 8.46
CA LEU A 164 -9.00 8.73 7.84
C LEU A 164 -8.16 7.69 8.57
N VAL A 165 -7.61 6.73 7.80
CA VAL A 165 -6.62 5.76 8.27
C VAL A 165 -5.34 5.92 7.46
N VAL A 166 -4.26 6.31 8.13
CA VAL A 166 -2.91 6.40 7.57
C VAL A 166 -2.17 5.12 7.94
N ILE A 167 -1.69 4.38 6.95
CA ILE A 167 -0.89 3.17 7.14
C ILE A 167 0.54 3.46 6.72
N VAL A 168 1.51 3.22 7.58
CA VAL A 168 2.94 3.34 7.27
C VAL A 168 3.52 1.94 7.08
N ASP A 169 3.95 1.62 5.85
CA ASP A 169 4.74 0.43 5.55
C ASP A 169 6.16 0.62 6.09
N ASN A 170 6.37 0.22 7.34
CA ASN A 170 7.62 0.37 8.06
C ASN A 170 8.52 -0.86 7.85
N ASN A 171 9.16 -0.90 6.70
CA ASN A 171 10.07 -1.98 6.30
C ASN A 171 11.55 -1.69 6.58
N ASN A 172 11.88 -0.53 7.17
CA ASN A 172 13.21 -0.07 7.58
C ASN A 172 14.23 0.15 6.46
N LEU A 173 13.80 0.13 5.19
CA LEU A 173 14.70 0.27 4.05
C LEU A 173 14.19 1.30 3.06
N GLN A 174 15.04 2.21 2.64
CA GLN A 174 14.82 3.10 1.50
C GLN A 174 15.83 2.81 0.38
N ILE A 175 15.82 3.62 -0.69
CA ILE A 175 16.64 3.37 -1.89
C ILE A 175 18.15 3.36 -1.60
N ASP A 176 18.60 4.18 -0.66
CA ASP A 176 20.02 4.41 -0.37
C ASP A 176 20.56 3.58 0.80
N GLY A 177 19.70 2.84 1.52
CA GLY A 177 20.14 2.04 2.67
C GLY A 177 19.08 1.83 3.74
N ALA A 178 19.56 1.47 4.94
CA ALA A 178 18.72 1.38 6.12
C ALA A 178 18.21 2.78 6.51
N ILE A 179 16.94 2.85 6.88
CA ILE A 179 16.29 4.14 7.12
C ILE A 179 16.95 4.94 8.26
N ASP A 180 17.46 4.22 9.26
CA ASP A 180 18.17 4.83 10.41
C ASP A 180 19.52 5.43 10.04
N GLU A 181 20.17 4.89 9.01
CA GLU A 181 21.48 5.34 8.55
C GLU A 181 21.37 6.52 7.58
N VAL A 182 20.28 6.58 6.80
CA VAL A 182 20.09 7.65 5.80
C VAL A 182 19.49 8.91 6.45
N ASN A 183 18.31 8.81 7.03
CA ASN A 183 17.63 9.89 7.76
C ASN A 183 16.50 9.31 8.62
N SER A 184 16.80 9.03 9.89
CA SER A 184 15.88 8.31 10.77
C SER A 184 14.55 9.05 10.99
N PRO A 185 13.40 8.45 10.62
CA PRO A 185 12.10 9.03 10.90
C PRO A 185 11.61 8.73 12.33
N TYR A 186 12.34 7.94 13.08
CA TYR A 186 11.93 7.51 14.43
C TYR A 186 11.99 8.62 15.49
N PRO A 187 11.18 8.55 16.55
CA PRO A 187 10.09 7.59 16.78
C PRO A 187 8.84 7.95 15.96
N ILE A 188 8.39 7.05 15.09
CA ILE A 188 7.27 7.30 14.16
C ILE A 188 5.94 7.41 14.91
N ASP A 189 5.71 6.48 15.84
CA ASP A 189 4.53 6.42 16.71
C ASP A 189 4.32 7.72 17.47
N LYS A 190 5.35 8.22 18.16
CA LYS A 190 5.29 9.44 18.97
C LYS A 190 5.03 10.69 18.12
N LYS A 191 5.52 10.72 16.89
CA LYS A 191 5.26 11.83 15.97
C LYS A 191 3.78 11.89 15.59
N PHE A 192 3.15 10.76 15.20
CA PHE A 192 1.72 10.73 14.91
C PHE A 192 0.87 11.00 16.17
N GLU A 193 1.24 10.47 17.34
CA GLU A 193 0.57 10.79 18.61
C GLU A 193 0.59 12.31 18.89
N ALA A 194 1.72 12.99 18.64
CA ALA A 194 1.85 14.43 18.82
C ALA A 194 0.94 15.23 17.89
N PHE A 195 0.55 14.68 16.74
CA PHE A 195 -0.45 15.26 15.84
C PHE A 195 -1.89 14.82 16.14
N ASN A 196 -2.15 14.24 17.32
CA ASN A 196 -3.46 13.76 17.77
C ASN A 196 -4.03 12.63 16.91
N PHE A 197 -3.21 11.69 16.49
CA PHE A 197 -3.64 10.42 15.92
C PHE A 197 -3.78 9.37 17.01
N HIS A 198 -4.76 8.48 16.86
CA HIS A 198 -4.74 7.18 17.50
C HIS A 198 -3.71 6.31 16.78
N VAL A 199 -2.72 5.77 17.51
CA VAL A 199 -1.60 5.04 16.91
C VAL A 199 -1.65 3.58 17.29
N ILE A 200 -1.55 2.70 16.27
CA ILE A 200 -1.52 1.25 16.43
C ILE A 200 -0.27 0.73 15.74
N THR A 201 0.54 -0.08 16.43
CA THR A 201 1.71 -0.74 15.84
C THR A 201 1.45 -2.22 15.70
N ILE A 202 1.68 -2.77 14.50
CA ILE A 202 1.40 -4.17 14.15
C ILE A 202 2.53 -4.83 13.38
N ASN A 203 2.51 -6.16 13.31
CA ASN A 203 3.18 -6.90 12.25
C ASN A 203 2.35 -6.79 10.97
N GLY A 204 2.82 -5.97 10.02
CA GLY A 204 2.11 -5.69 8.75
C GLY A 204 2.11 -6.86 7.76
N ASN A 205 2.74 -7.99 8.10
CA ASN A 205 2.66 -9.24 7.35
C ASN A 205 1.82 -10.32 8.07
N ASP A 206 1.12 -9.97 9.14
CA ASP A 206 0.15 -10.83 9.83
C ASP A 206 -1.28 -10.36 9.55
N MET A 207 -2.07 -11.22 8.90
CA MET A 207 -3.45 -10.92 8.51
C MET A 207 -4.39 -10.70 9.70
N ASP A 208 -4.13 -11.36 10.82
CA ASP A 208 -4.99 -11.25 12.00
C ASP A 208 -4.69 -9.95 12.75
N GLU A 209 -3.43 -9.52 12.80
CA GLU A 209 -3.04 -8.21 13.34
C GLU A 209 -3.55 -7.06 12.46
N ILE A 210 -3.48 -7.20 11.12
CA ILE A 210 -4.07 -6.22 10.18
C ILE A 210 -5.57 -6.10 10.42
N ALA A 211 -6.27 -7.24 10.56
CA ALA A 211 -7.71 -7.28 10.82
C ALA A 211 -8.09 -6.56 12.12
N ALA A 212 -7.35 -6.85 13.19
CA ALA A 212 -7.57 -6.25 14.51
C ALA A 212 -7.36 -4.73 14.47
N ALA A 213 -6.27 -4.27 13.86
CA ALA A 213 -5.95 -2.84 13.76
C ALA A 213 -6.99 -2.06 12.93
N LEU A 214 -7.44 -2.61 11.81
CA LEU A 214 -8.46 -1.96 10.98
C LEU A 214 -9.83 -1.95 11.68
N LYS A 215 -10.17 -2.99 12.44
CA LYS A 215 -11.36 -2.97 13.30
C LYS A 215 -11.25 -1.87 14.35
N GLU A 216 -10.14 -1.77 15.07
CA GLU A 216 -9.89 -0.73 16.06
C GLU A 216 -9.96 0.67 15.46
N ALA A 217 -9.39 0.85 14.25
CA ALA A 217 -9.49 2.11 13.51
C ALA A 217 -10.93 2.50 13.15
N ARG A 218 -11.83 1.54 12.86
CA ARG A 218 -13.26 1.83 12.63
C ARG A 218 -13.99 2.27 13.92
N GLU A 219 -13.58 1.71 15.04
CA GLU A 219 -14.17 2.00 16.36
C GLU A 219 -13.65 3.32 16.95
N THR A 220 -12.48 3.78 16.53
CA THR A 220 -11.86 5.05 16.94
C THR A 220 -12.69 6.23 16.44
N LYS A 221 -13.05 7.13 17.36
CA LYS A 221 -13.84 8.33 17.05
C LYS A 221 -13.16 9.60 17.52
N GLY A 222 -13.39 10.69 16.77
CA GLY A 222 -12.91 12.02 17.12
C GLY A 222 -11.42 12.26 16.85
N MET A 223 -10.70 11.31 16.23
CA MET A 223 -9.32 11.48 15.79
C MET A 223 -8.99 10.52 14.65
N PRO A 224 -8.07 10.87 13.75
CA PRO A 224 -7.57 9.95 12.71
C PRO A 224 -6.74 8.82 13.33
N THR A 225 -6.61 7.70 12.60
CA THR A 225 -5.79 6.57 13.03
C THR A 225 -4.52 6.45 12.18
N ALA A 226 -3.38 6.21 12.81
CA ALA A 226 -2.12 5.83 12.17
C ALA A 226 -1.77 4.39 12.54
N ILE A 227 -1.63 3.52 11.54
CA ILE A 227 -1.20 2.13 11.70
C ILE A 227 0.27 2.03 11.26
N ILE A 228 1.17 1.78 12.20
CA ILE A 228 2.58 1.55 11.91
C ILE A 228 2.76 0.05 11.67
N ALA A 229 2.76 -0.32 10.40
CA ALA A 229 2.83 -1.72 9.97
C ALA A 229 4.30 -2.12 9.76
N LYS A 230 4.87 -2.84 10.72
CA LYS A 230 6.22 -3.43 10.58
C LYS A 230 6.15 -4.56 9.57
N THR A 231 6.88 -4.41 8.47
CA THR A 231 6.85 -5.35 7.35
C THR A 231 8.25 -5.80 6.97
N THR A 232 8.33 -6.82 6.14
CA THR A 232 9.57 -7.27 5.50
C THR A 232 9.59 -6.79 4.06
N LYS A 233 10.54 -5.91 3.69
CA LYS A 233 10.72 -5.50 2.29
C LYS A 233 11.04 -6.72 1.42
N GLY A 234 10.35 -6.86 0.29
CA GLY A 234 10.54 -8.04 -0.59
C GLY A 234 9.90 -9.33 -0.08
N LYS A 235 8.93 -9.25 0.83
CA LYS A 235 8.30 -10.39 1.52
C LYS A 235 7.86 -11.52 0.59
N GLY A 236 8.33 -12.74 0.86
CA GLY A 236 7.98 -13.96 0.15
C GLY A 236 8.96 -14.37 -0.94
N VAL A 237 9.97 -13.55 -1.24
CA VAL A 237 11.03 -13.89 -2.21
C VAL A 237 12.38 -13.86 -1.49
N SER A 238 13.03 -15.01 -1.37
CA SER A 238 14.18 -15.23 -0.49
C SER A 238 15.32 -14.24 -0.68
N PHE A 239 15.68 -13.94 -1.94
CA PHE A 239 16.79 -13.02 -2.27
C PHE A 239 16.37 -11.54 -2.28
N MET A 240 15.07 -11.22 -2.14
CA MET A 240 14.55 -9.86 -2.05
C MET A 240 14.29 -9.42 -0.62
N GLU A 241 14.04 -10.36 0.31
CA GLU A 241 13.72 -10.04 1.70
C GLU A 241 14.88 -9.26 2.36
N ASN A 242 14.53 -8.09 2.91
CA ASN A 242 15.44 -7.16 3.59
C ASN A 242 16.67 -6.74 2.74
N ALA A 243 16.57 -6.78 1.42
CA ALA A 243 17.65 -6.42 0.51
C ALA A 243 17.39 -5.05 -0.15
N VAL A 244 18.23 -4.06 0.14
CA VAL A 244 18.14 -2.67 -0.37
C VAL A 244 18.10 -2.63 -1.89
N GLY A 245 18.94 -3.43 -2.57
CA GLY A 245 19.04 -3.47 -4.03
C GLY A 245 17.75 -3.80 -4.78
N TRP A 246 16.74 -4.34 -4.09
CA TRP A 246 15.43 -4.67 -4.66
C TRP A 246 14.38 -3.56 -4.48
N HIS A 247 14.81 -2.37 -4.13
CA HIS A 247 13.90 -1.22 -4.09
C HIS A 247 13.33 -0.90 -5.48
N GLY A 248 14.19 -0.78 -6.49
CA GLY A 248 13.81 -0.36 -7.85
C GLY A 248 14.41 -1.21 -8.98
N LYS A 249 14.77 -2.47 -8.72
CA LYS A 249 15.35 -3.41 -9.68
C LYS A 249 14.34 -4.46 -10.09
N ALA A 250 14.20 -4.71 -11.41
CA ALA A 250 13.44 -5.84 -11.91
C ALA A 250 14.27 -7.14 -11.86
N PRO A 251 13.66 -8.30 -11.55
CA PRO A 251 14.35 -9.59 -11.65
C PRO A 251 14.65 -9.95 -13.11
N ASN A 252 15.79 -10.57 -13.37
CA ASN A 252 16.07 -11.23 -14.65
C ASN A 252 15.34 -12.57 -14.75
N ASP A 253 15.50 -13.30 -15.87
CA ASP A 253 14.77 -14.54 -16.13
C ASP A 253 15.08 -15.65 -15.10
N GLU A 254 16.31 -15.73 -14.60
CA GLU A 254 16.71 -16.72 -13.58
C GLU A 254 16.18 -16.30 -12.21
N GLU A 255 16.35 -15.04 -11.84
CA GLU A 255 15.82 -14.46 -10.61
C GLU A 255 14.28 -14.58 -10.57
N TYR A 256 13.61 -14.39 -11.72
CA TYR A 256 12.17 -14.58 -11.83
C TYR A 256 11.73 -16.02 -11.52
N LYS A 257 12.43 -17.02 -12.06
CA LYS A 257 12.13 -18.43 -11.78
C LYS A 257 12.25 -18.76 -10.30
N ILE A 258 13.35 -18.32 -9.67
CA ILE A 258 13.57 -18.53 -8.22
C ILE A 258 12.45 -17.84 -7.41
N ALA A 259 12.10 -16.61 -7.76
CA ALA A 259 11.03 -15.90 -7.08
C ALA A 259 9.68 -16.63 -7.16
N MET A 260 9.34 -17.17 -8.35
CA MET A 260 8.09 -17.91 -8.53
C MET A 260 8.09 -19.23 -7.75
N GLU A 261 9.23 -19.95 -7.70
CA GLU A 261 9.37 -21.16 -6.88
C GLU A 261 9.22 -20.86 -5.38
N ASP A 262 9.81 -19.76 -4.89
CA ASP A 262 9.67 -19.34 -3.50
C ASP A 262 8.20 -19.07 -3.14
N LEU A 263 7.49 -18.34 -4.02
CA LEU A 263 6.09 -18.00 -3.82
C LEU A 263 5.17 -19.22 -3.90
N GLU A 264 5.43 -20.18 -4.80
CA GLU A 264 4.70 -21.43 -4.90
C GLU A 264 4.83 -22.26 -3.61
N LYS A 265 6.07 -22.47 -3.13
CA LYS A 265 6.35 -23.20 -1.86
C LYS A 265 5.66 -22.53 -0.67
N ALA A 266 5.71 -21.19 -0.60
CA ALA A 266 5.03 -20.46 0.45
C ALA A 266 3.50 -20.61 0.37
N GLY A 267 2.93 -20.64 -0.85
CA GLY A 267 1.51 -20.87 -1.09
C GLY A 267 1.06 -22.27 -0.65
N GLU A 268 1.82 -23.31 -0.98
CA GLU A 268 1.56 -24.70 -0.56
C GLU A 268 1.56 -24.84 0.97
N ALA A 269 2.53 -24.23 1.64
CA ALA A 269 2.62 -24.24 3.11
C ALA A 269 1.42 -23.57 3.79
N LEU A 270 0.79 -22.58 3.14
CA LEU A 270 -0.43 -21.94 3.63
C LEU A 270 -1.70 -22.78 3.43
N CYS A 271 -1.72 -23.67 2.42
CA CYS A 271 -2.85 -24.58 2.18
C CYS A 271 -2.86 -25.79 3.14
N GLN A 272 -1.74 -26.08 3.79
CA GLN A 272 -1.61 -27.22 4.73
C GLN A 272 -1.94 -26.84 6.19
N LYS A 273 -2.16 -25.58 6.47
CA LYS A 273 -2.61 -25.02 7.78
C LYS A 273 -4.08 -24.62 7.75
#